data_07fdcfb8be7e8775022cc843792ffa43
#
_entry.id   07fdcfb8be7e8775022cc843792ffa43
#
_cell.length_a   1.000
_cell.length_b   1.000
_cell.length_c   1.000
_cell.angle_alpha   90.00
_cell.angle_beta   90.00
_cell.angle_gamma   90.00
#
_symmetry.space_group_name_H-M   'P 1'
#
loop_
_entity.id
_entity.type
_entity.pdbx_description
1 polymer ?
#
loop_
_entity_poly.entity_id
_entity_poly.type
_entity_poly.pdbx_seq_one_letter_code
_entity_poly.pdbx_strand_id
1 'polypeptide(L)'
;MKLLKRSIILLAIVILTGCGQQGTQGEEPTIQVKLVDGQINKINIEEYVAGVVAGEMKKGWPKNAYAAQAIIARTFTLKRLEENGNNTISARHEEAQAYRPENISSEIREAVKMTRGEVATYQDKYIQGWFHSSAGGQTTSAKVGLAYKEAEPPYVQSVESPDDAAPRDIQNWQVSIGREEIAVALEKAGERMTQIKDIKVLKRDSTGRIIQIAVIHDQGSKELQGAEFRTLIGPDKLKSTLIKSIEKSGDKFIFTGSGYGHGVGMSQWGAYKLAKEGKTPEEIVNYYFKDVKIVKKWD
;
A
#
# COMPACT_ATOMS: atom_id res chain seq x y z
N MET A 1 -32.70 81.14 -16.41
CA MET A 1 -31.38 80.79 -15.95
C MET A 1 -31.48 79.45 -15.13
N LYS A 2 -31.20 78.32 -15.79
CA LYS A 2 -31.30 77.03 -15.14
C LYS A 2 -29.85 76.49 -14.94
N LEU A 3 -29.44 76.33 -13.69
CA LEU A 3 -28.12 75.73 -13.35
C LEU A 3 -28.15 74.17 -13.52
N LEU A 4 -27.32 73.72 -14.41
CA LEU A 4 -27.08 72.25 -14.56
C LEU A 4 -26.11 71.77 -13.51
N LYS A 5 -26.58 70.94 -12.59
CA LYS A 5 -25.72 70.22 -11.65
C LYS A 5 -25.13 68.99 -12.37
N ARG A 6 -23.80 68.97 -12.56
CA ARG A 6 -23.06 67.82 -13.04
C ARG A 6 -22.75 66.89 -11.84
N SER A 7 -23.38 65.72 -11.76
CA SER A 7 -23.01 64.67 -10.80
C SER A 7 -21.83 63.88 -11.36
N ILE A 8 -20.71 63.89 -10.66
CA ILE A 8 -19.56 63.03 -10.93
C ILE A 8 -19.80 61.70 -10.22
N ILE A 9 -19.99 60.63 -11.00
CA ILE A 9 -20.07 59.29 -10.49
C ILE A 9 -18.62 58.76 -10.35
N LEU A 10 -18.14 58.61 -9.14
CA LEU A 10 -16.86 57.97 -8.84
C LEU A 10 -17.07 56.43 -8.94
N LEU A 11 -16.52 55.83 -9.98
CA LEU A 11 -16.50 54.36 -10.12
C LEU A 11 -15.37 53.80 -9.26
N ALA A 12 -15.70 53.26 -8.10
CA ALA A 12 -14.74 52.54 -7.27
C ALA A 12 -14.47 51.16 -7.87
N ILE A 13 -13.30 51.00 -8.48
CA ILE A 13 -12.79 49.70 -8.91
C ILE A 13 -12.33 48.95 -7.66
N VAL A 14 -13.13 47.98 -7.20
CA VAL A 14 -12.72 47.04 -6.17
C VAL A 14 -11.82 45.98 -6.82
N ILE A 15 -10.50 46.14 -6.67
CA ILE A 15 -9.53 45.09 -7.02
C ILE A 15 -9.67 44.00 -5.97
N LEU A 16 -10.40 42.94 -6.29
CA LEU A 16 -10.38 41.69 -5.53
C LEU A 16 -9.01 41.02 -5.72
N THR A 17 -8.05 41.39 -4.90
CA THR A 17 -6.85 40.57 -4.73
C THR A 17 -7.30 39.24 -4.08
N GLY A 18 -7.46 38.23 -4.93
CA GLY A 18 -7.61 36.86 -4.46
C GLY A 18 -6.37 36.45 -3.71
N CYS A 19 -6.36 36.65 -2.38
CA CYS A 19 -5.46 35.92 -1.50
C CYS A 19 -5.84 34.46 -1.59
N GLY A 20 -5.09 33.69 -2.38
CA GLY A 20 -5.05 32.24 -2.21
C GLY A 20 -4.73 31.99 -0.75
N GLN A 21 -5.66 31.40 -0.01
CA GLN A 21 -5.38 30.87 1.32
C GLN A 21 -4.26 29.80 1.15
N GLN A 22 -3.01 30.22 1.34
CA GLN A 22 -1.96 29.29 1.77
C GLN A 22 -2.40 28.80 3.14
N GLY A 23 -2.91 27.56 3.18
CA GLY A 23 -3.18 26.88 4.45
C GLY A 23 -1.92 27.00 5.30
N THR A 24 -2.07 27.44 6.54
CA THR A 24 -0.98 27.47 7.52
C THR A 24 -0.43 26.05 7.61
N GLN A 25 0.81 25.86 7.17
CA GLN A 25 1.51 24.59 7.31
C GLN A 25 1.64 24.28 8.78
N GLY A 26 1.19 23.08 9.20
CA GLY A 26 1.28 22.65 10.58
C GLY A 26 2.70 22.35 11.02
N GLU A 27 2.90 22.13 12.30
CA GLU A 27 4.15 21.57 12.82
C GLU A 27 4.27 20.09 12.49
N GLU A 28 5.51 19.59 12.33
CA GLU A 28 5.78 18.17 12.14
C GLU A 28 5.23 17.36 13.33
N PRO A 29 4.35 16.36 13.08
CA PRO A 29 3.80 15.55 14.15
C PRO A 29 4.86 14.70 14.86
N THR A 30 4.74 14.61 16.19
CA THR A 30 5.43 13.61 17.00
C THR A 30 4.47 12.46 17.27
N ILE A 31 4.89 11.22 16.99
CA ILE A 31 4.09 10.01 17.14
C ILE A 31 4.69 9.05 18.16
N GLN A 32 3.90 8.12 18.64
CA GLN A 32 4.33 7.02 19.50
C GLN A 32 4.47 5.74 18.65
N VAL A 33 5.64 5.14 18.68
CA VAL A 33 5.90 3.88 17.98
C VAL A 33 6.03 2.76 19.00
N LYS A 34 5.09 1.81 18.97
CA LYS A 34 5.11 0.62 19.83
C LYS A 34 6.01 -0.43 19.16
N LEU A 35 7.18 -0.65 19.75
CA LEU A 35 8.15 -1.61 19.28
C LEU A 35 7.71 -3.07 19.49
N VAL A 36 8.40 -4.03 18.87
CA VAL A 36 8.08 -5.46 18.95
C VAL A 36 8.20 -6.01 20.39
N ASP A 37 9.11 -5.45 21.18
CA ASP A 37 9.33 -5.77 22.61
C ASP A 37 8.30 -5.11 23.56
N GLY A 38 7.39 -4.30 22.99
CA GLY A 38 6.35 -3.58 23.74
C GLY A 38 6.76 -2.18 24.23
N GLN A 39 8.02 -1.77 24.07
CA GLN A 39 8.45 -0.40 24.38
C GLN A 39 7.75 0.61 23.47
N ILE A 40 7.52 1.81 23.98
CA ILE A 40 6.92 2.92 23.23
C ILE A 40 7.94 4.03 23.09
N ASN A 41 8.34 4.31 21.87
CA ASN A 41 9.24 5.41 21.55
C ASN A 41 8.46 6.58 20.96
N LYS A 42 8.72 7.78 21.49
CA LYS A 42 8.17 9.04 20.97
C LYS A 42 9.17 9.63 19.98
N ILE A 43 8.81 9.73 18.71
CA ILE A 43 9.68 10.19 17.63
C ILE A 43 8.93 11.10 16.65
N ASN A 44 9.65 11.92 15.90
CA ASN A 44 9.09 12.71 14.83
C ASN A 44 8.66 11.80 13.67
N ILE A 45 7.57 12.15 12.98
CA ILE A 45 7.02 11.32 11.92
C ILE A 45 8.00 11.12 10.75
N GLU A 46 8.84 12.11 10.43
CA GLU A 46 9.83 11.97 9.35
C GLU A 46 10.91 10.93 9.68
N GLU A 47 11.34 10.85 10.94
CA GLU A 47 12.28 9.80 11.37
C GLU A 47 11.62 8.41 11.35
N TYR A 48 10.33 8.32 11.73
CA TYR A 48 9.55 7.10 11.57
C TYR A 48 9.45 6.67 10.10
N VAL A 49 9.08 7.61 9.21
CA VAL A 49 8.98 7.36 7.76
C VAL A 49 10.31 6.88 7.18
N ALA A 50 11.44 7.48 7.60
CA ALA A 50 12.75 7.03 7.18
C ALA A 50 13.03 5.57 7.62
N GLY A 51 12.65 5.20 8.84
CA GLY A 51 12.74 3.82 9.34
C GLY A 51 11.84 2.86 8.59
N VAL A 52 10.65 3.30 8.16
CA VAL A 52 9.74 2.50 7.32
C VAL A 52 10.34 2.29 5.93
N VAL A 53 10.79 3.34 5.25
CA VAL A 53 11.44 3.21 3.93
C VAL A 53 12.64 2.26 4.01
N ALA A 54 13.42 2.34 5.09
CA ALA A 54 14.56 1.46 5.32
C ALA A 54 14.17 -0.01 5.62
N GLY A 55 12.98 -0.24 6.15
CA GLY A 55 12.43 -1.56 6.42
C GLY A 55 11.77 -2.20 5.22
N GLU A 56 11.16 -1.39 4.35
CA GLU A 56 10.35 -1.85 3.23
C GLU A 56 11.13 -1.97 1.92
N MET A 57 12.18 -1.18 1.73
CA MET A 57 12.87 -1.08 0.44
C MET A 57 14.33 -1.55 0.51
N LYS A 58 14.83 -2.10 -0.60
CA LYS A 58 16.21 -2.55 -0.70
C LYS A 58 17.18 -1.39 -0.80
N LYS A 59 18.42 -1.60 -0.32
CA LYS A 59 19.52 -0.64 -0.47
C LYS A 59 19.88 -0.42 -1.94
N GLY A 60 20.32 0.80 -2.28
CA GLY A 60 20.79 1.15 -3.62
C GLY A 60 19.67 1.39 -4.65
N TRP A 61 18.43 1.60 -4.20
CA TRP A 61 17.33 1.95 -5.09
C TRP A 61 17.37 3.43 -5.48
N PRO A 62 16.75 3.82 -6.62
CA PRO A 62 16.68 5.22 -7.03
C PRO A 62 16.04 6.11 -5.97
N LYS A 63 16.57 7.31 -5.79
CA LYS A 63 16.09 8.28 -4.80
C LYS A 63 14.60 8.58 -4.95
N ASN A 64 14.10 8.72 -6.20
CA ASN A 64 12.68 8.99 -6.45
C ASN A 64 11.78 7.82 -6.04
N ALA A 65 12.27 6.57 -6.07
CA ALA A 65 11.51 5.42 -5.57
C ALA A 65 11.39 5.47 -4.03
N TYR A 66 12.49 5.78 -3.32
CA TYR A 66 12.44 6.01 -1.87
C TYR A 66 11.51 7.17 -1.50
N ALA A 67 11.56 8.25 -2.27
CA ALA A 67 10.74 9.44 -2.04
C ALA A 67 9.24 9.16 -2.27
N ALA A 68 8.88 8.42 -3.31
CA ALA A 68 7.49 7.97 -3.53
C ALA A 68 7.01 7.07 -2.39
N GLN A 69 7.86 6.12 -1.93
CA GLN A 69 7.55 5.29 -0.77
C GLN A 69 7.40 6.15 0.50
N ALA A 70 8.19 7.21 0.68
CA ALA A 70 8.07 8.11 1.82
C ALA A 70 6.72 8.84 1.84
N ILE A 71 6.25 9.35 0.69
CA ILE A 71 4.91 9.95 0.56
C ILE A 71 3.83 8.95 0.98
N ILE A 72 3.88 7.73 0.44
CA ILE A 72 2.88 6.70 0.71
C ILE A 72 2.95 6.21 2.17
N ALA A 73 4.14 5.96 2.72
CA ALA A 73 4.31 5.55 4.11
C ALA A 73 3.81 6.61 5.10
N ARG A 74 4.11 7.88 4.83
CA ARG A 74 3.61 9.02 5.63
C ARG A 74 2.09 9.11 5.59
N THR A 75 1.50 8.97 4.38
CA THR A 75 0.06 8.97 4.16
C THR A 75 -0.62 7.83 4.93
N PHE A 76 -0.11 6.61 4.77
CA PHE A 76 -0.61 5.42 5.48
C PHE A 76 -0.56 5.62 7.01
N THR A 77 0.57 6.12 7.51
CA THR A 77 0.74 6.37 8.95
C THR A 77 -0.29 7.35 9.47
N LEU A 78 -0.44 8.51 8.84
CA LEU A 78 -1.40 9.53 9.27
C LEU A 78 -2.84 9.02 9.15
N LYS A 79 -3.16 8.29 8.09
CA LYS A 79 -4.47 7.66 7.93
C LYS A 79 -4.78 6.68 9.07
N ARG A 80 -3.82 5.84 9.45
CA ARG A 80 -3.96 4.89 10.57
C ARG A 80 -4.12 5.59 11.92
N LEU A 81 -3.36 6.65 12.18
CA LEU A 81 -3.51 7.44 13.41
C LEU A 81 -4.88 8.11 13.49
N GLU A 82 -5.39 8.63 12.36
CA GLU A 82 -6.73 9.20 12.24
C GLU A 82 -7.81 8.14 12.55
N GLU A 83 -7.73 6.95 11.92
CA GLU A 83 -8.68 5.85 12.10
C GLU A 83 -8.67 5.29 13.53
N ASN A 84 -7.50 5.19 14.15
CA ASN A 84 -7.35 4.72 15.52
C ASN A 84 -7.77 5.75 16.56
N GLY A 85 -7.92 7.03 16.19
CA GLY A 85 -8.24 8.12 17.10
C GLY A 85 -7.18 8.36 18.19
N ASN A 86 -5.93 7.95 17.95
CA ASN A 86 -4.80 8.11 18.87
C ASN A 86 -3.50 8.35 18.09
N ASN A 87 -2.40 8.57 18.82
CA ASN A 87 -1.09 8.92 18.23
C ASN A 87 -0.08 7.75 18.27
N THR A 88 -0.57 6.49 18.29
CA THR A 88 0.27 5.30 18.43
C THR A 88 0.19 4.42 17.19
N ILE A 89 1.35 4.03 16.65
CA ILE A 89 1.46 3.08 15.54
C ILE A 89 2.36 1.89 15.96
N SER A 90 2.05 0.69 15.45
CA SER A 90 2.86 -0.51 15.68
C SER A 90 4.08 -0.54 14.76
N ALA A 91 5.21 -1.02 15.26
CA ALA A 91 6.40 -1.35 14.47
C ALA A 91 6.34 -2.77 13.87
N ARG A 92 5.29 -3.54 14.14
CA ARG A 92 5.09 -4.88 13.55
C ARG A 92 4.53 -4.74 12.14
N HIS A 93 5.17 -5.38 11.17
CA HIS A 93 4.77 -5.29 9.76
C HIS A 93 3.39 -5.92 9.49
N GLU A 94 2.96 -6.89 10.29
CA GLU A 94 1.62 -7.50 10.19
C GLU A 94 0.50 -6.54 10.60
N GLU A 95 0.81 -5.57 11.47
CA GLU A 95 -0.15 -4.60 12.01
C GLU A 95 -0.10 -3.26 11.26
N ALA A 96 1.09 -2.88 10.72
CA ALA A 96 1.30 -1.60 10.05
C ALA A 96 2.30 -1.71 8.88
N GLN A 97 3.57 -1.34 9.11
CA GLN A 97 4.64 -1.29 8.12
C GLN A 97 5.93 -1.81 8.73
N ALA A 98 6.84 -2.40 7.92
CA ALA A 98 8.14 -2.80 8.42
C ALA A 98 8.94 -1.56 8.87
N TYR A 99 9.40 -1.55 10.11
CA TYR A 99 10.16 -0.45 10.69
C TYR A 99 11.55 -0.93 11.09
N ARG A 100 12.61 -0.38 10.44
CA ARG A 100 14.02 -0.74 10.63
C ARG A 100 14.89 0.50 10.69
N PRO A 101 14.87 1.27 11.79
CA PRO A 101 15.63 2.52 11.91
C PRO A 101 17.14 2.30 11.81
N GLU A 102 17.64 1.13 12.18
CA GLU A 102 19.05 0.75 12.07
C GLU A 102 19.56 0.65 10.62
N ASN A 103 18.65 0.56 9.65
CA ASN A 103 18.98 0.46 8.22
C ASN A 103 18.87 1.79 7.46
N ILE A 104 18.57 2.89 8.13
CA ILE A 104 18.43 4.20 7.48
C ILE A 104 19.78 4.65 6.91
N SER A 105 19.86 4.81 5.59
CA SER A 105 21.03 5.36 4.89
C SER A 105 20.89 6.87 4.64
N SER A 106 21.99 7.50 4.21
CA SER A 106 22.00 8.91 3.78
C SER A 106 21.03 9.17 2.63
N GLU A 107 20.97 8.25 1.65
CA GLU A 107 20.10 8.36 0.48
C GLU A 107 18.62 8.31 0.88
N ILE A 108 18.27 7.46 1.87
CA ILE A 108 16.91 7.39 2.41
C ILE A 108 16.56 8.68 3.14
N ARG A 109 17.47 9.21 3.99
CA ARG A 109 17.24 10.49 4.68
C ARG A 109 17.03 11.65 3.69
N GLU A 110 17.84 11.69 2.63
CA GLU A 110 17.68 12.70 1.58
C GLU A 110 16.34 12.56 0.83
N ALA A 111 15.91 11.33 0.51
CA ALA A 111 14.65 11.08 -0.17
C ALA A 111 13.44 11.48 0.69
N VAL A 112 13.46 11.16 1.99
CA VAL A 112 12.42 11.57 2.95
C VAL A 112 12.39 13.09 3.10
N LYS A 113 13.57 13.73 3.23
CA LYS A 113 13.69 15.19 3.30
C LYS A 113 13.17 15.88 2.03
N MET A 114 13.40 15.29 0.85
CA MET A 114 12.93 15.83 -0.43
C MET A 114 11.41 15.94 -0.50
N THR A 115 10.69 15.00 0.11
CA THR A 115 9.22 14.95 0.17
C THR A 115 8.67 15.25 1.57
N ARG A 116 9.44 16.01 2.37
CA ARG A 116 9.05 16.33 3.75
C ARG A 116 7.64 16.93 3.81
N GLY A 117 6.79 16.39 4.67
CA GLY A 117 5.42 16.83 4.86
C GLY A 117 4.45 16.45 3.75
N GLU A 118 4.91 15.86 2.63
CA GLU A 118 4.05 15.49 1.51
C GLU A 118 3.28 14.21 1.77
N VAL A 119 1.97 14.27 1.49
CA VAL A 119 1.02 13.18 1.65
C VAL A 119 0.06 13.12 0.46
N ALA A 120 -0.46 11.93 0.18
CA ALA A 120 -1.46 11.72 -0.85
C ALA A 120 -2.88 11.84 -0.29
N THR A 121 -3.71 12.67 -0.92
CA THR A 121 -5.10 12.89 -0.52
C THR A 121 -6.06 12.71 -1.69
N TYR A 122 -7.27 12.28 -1.37
CA TYR A 122 -8.41 12.24 -2.28
C TYR A 122 -9.58 12.98 -1.62
N GLN A 123 -10.13 14.01 -2.28
CA GLN A 123 -11.17 14.89 -1.70
C GLN A 123 -10.78 15.39 -0.29
N ASP A 124 -9.55 15.89 -0.16
CA ASP A 124 -8.93 16.44 1.03
C ASP A 124 -8.77 15.48 2.22
N LYS A 125 -9.03 14.18 2.05
CA LYS A 125 -8.82 13.12 3.03
C LYS A 125 -7.61 12.27 2.66
N TYR A 126 -6.85 11.78 3.66
CA TYR A 126 -5.77 10.84 3.42
C TYR A 126 -6.30 9.58 2.71
N ILE A 127 -5.58 9.12 1.70
CA ILE A 127 -5.86 7.82 1.08
C ILE A 127 -5.36 6.68 1.98
N GLN A 128 -5.75 5.44 1.70
CA GLN A 128 -5.26 4.26 2.43
C GLN A 128 -3.75 4.01 2.26
N GLY A 129 -3.14 4.55 1.23
CA GLY A 129 -1.70 4.49 1.02
C GLY A 129 -1.14 3.06 0.94
N TRP A 130 -1.88 2.12 0.37
CA TRP A 130 -1.44 0.73 0.25
C TRP A 130 -0.28 0.59 -0.74
N PHE A 131 0.65 -0.27 -0.38
CA PHE A 131 1.80 -0.62 -1.22
C PHE A 131 2.18 -2.09 -1.01
N HIS A 132 2.95 -2.64 -1.92
CA HIS A 132 3.39 -4.03 -1.87
C HIS A 132 4.70 -4.20 -2.67
N SER A 133 5.38 -5.32 -2.50
CA SER A 133 6.69 -5.55 -3.12
C SER A 133 6.60 -5.56 -4.66
N SER A 134 5.77 -6.44 -5.25
CA SER A 134 5.63 -6.57 -6.70
C SER A 134 4.20 -6.95 -7.08
N ALA A 135 3.62 -6.23 -8.03
CA ALA A 135 2.31 -6.54 -8.59
C ALA A 135 2.32 -7.80 -9.48
N GLY A 136 3.50 -8.22 -9.95
CA GLY A 136 3.60 -9.31 -10.92
C GLY A 136 3.10 -8.96 -12.32
N GLY A 137 3.16 -7.67 -12.69
CA GLY A 137 2.78 -7.11 -13.98
C GLY A 137 1.49 -6.29 -13.96
N GLN A 138 0.61 -6.45 -12.99
CA GLN A 138 -0.63 -5.66 -12.88
C GLN A 138 -1.14 -5.59 -11.44
N THR A 139 -1.55 -4.39 -11.01
CA THR A 139 -2.21 -4.17 -9.71
C THR A 139 -3.67 -4.61 -9.76
N THR A 140 -4.32 -4.74 -8.60
CA THR A 140 -5.72 -5.18 -8.48
C THR A 140 -6.51 -4.30 -7.52
N SER A 141 -7.82 -4.53 -7.43
CA SER A 141 -8.71 -3.85 -6.50
C SER A 141 -8.46 -4.26 -5.03
N ALA A 142 -8.85 -3.41 -4.08
CA ALA A 142 -8.74 -3.69 -2.67
C ALA A 142 -9.61 -4.89 -2.25
N LYS A 143 -10.79 -5.04 -2.87
CA LYS A 143 -11.66 -6.20 -2.63
C LYS A 143 -10.98 -7.53 -2.98
N VAL A 144 -10.22 -7.57 -4.06
CA VAL A 144 -9.54 -8.79 -4.51
C VAL A 144 -8.23 -9.00 -3.73
N GLY A 145 -7.39 -7.98 -3.64
CA GLY A 145 -6.05 -8.12 -3.07
C GLY A 145 -6.00 -8.20 -1.55
N LEU A 146 -6.97 -7.56 -0.87
CA LEU A 146 -7.01 -7.42 0.59
C LEU A 146 -8.25 -8.05 1.25
N ALA A 147 -9.16 -8.64 0.48
CA ALA A 147 -10.50 -9.02 0.96
C ALA A 147 -11.22 -7.84 1.65
N TYR A 148 -11.01 -6.63 1.13
CA TYR A 148 -11.49 -5.38 1.74
C TYR A 148 -13.00 -5.38 1.87
N LYS A 149 -13.50 -5.12 3.08
CA LYS A 149 -14.93 -5.28 3.42
C LYS A 149 -15.77 -4.05 3.09
N GLU A 150 -15.15 -2.88 3.04
CA GLU A 150 -15.84 -1.63 2.74
C GLU A 150 -16.03 -1.41 1.23
N ALA A 151 -16.60 -0.28 0.84
CA ALA A 151 -16.68 0.13 -0.57
C ALA A 151 -15.28 0.29 -1.17
N GLU A 152 -15.10 -0.16 -2.42
CA GLU A 152 -13.84 0.02 -3.13
C GLU A 152 -13.47 1.51 -3.18
N PRO A 153 -12.30 1.92 -2.68
CA PRO A 153 -11.92 3.33 -2.72
C PRO A 153 -11.75 3.80 -4.17
N PRO A 154 -12.35 4.94 -4.56
CA PRO A 154 -12.39 5.37 -5.97
C PRO A 154 -11.02 5.72 -6.55
N TYR A 155 -10.03 5.96 -5.71
CA TYR A 155 -8.65 6.23 -6.13
C TYR A 155 -7.81 4.96 -6.32
N VAL A 156 -8.28 3.78 -5.91
CA VAL A 156 -7.61 2.50 -6.16
C VAL A 156 -7.96 2.05 -7.57
N GLN A 157 -6.95 1.75 -8.35
CA GLN A 157 -7.13 1.31 -9.73
C GLN A 157 -6.25 0.09 -10.03
N SER A 158 -6.70 -0.71 -11.00
CA SER A 158 -5.88 -1.77 -11.58
C SER A 158 -5.11 -1.19 -12.76
N VAL A 159 -3.79 -1.12 -12.63
CA VAL A 159 -2.89 -0.60 -13.69
C VAL A 159 -1.80 -1.60 -14.00
N GLU A 160 -1.33 -1.59 -15.24
CA GLU A 160 -0.08 -2.29 -15.58
C GLU A 160 1.04 -1.76 -14.67
N SER A 161 1.90 -2.67 -14.21
CA SER A 161 3.01 -2.31 -13.35
C SER A 161 4.31 -2.85 -13.93
N PRO A 162 5.30 -1.99 -14.20
CA PRO A 162 6.55 -2.37 -14.83
C PRO A 162 7.48 -3.08 -13.83
N ASP A 163 7.11 -4.28 -13.40
CA ASP A 163 7.80 -5.08 -12.37
C ASP A 163 8.91 -5.98 -12.94
N ASP A 164 9.30 -5.79 -14.19
CA ASP A 164 10.29 -6.60 -14.91
C ASP A 164 11.69 -6.60 -14.26
N ALA A 165 12.00 -5.58 -13.47
CA ALA A 165 13.22 -5.50 -12.66
C ALA A 165 13.17 -6.33 -11.35
N ALA A 166 12.02 -6.90 -10.99
CA ALA A 166 11.92 -7.74 -9.80
C ALA A 166 12.78 -9.03 -9.94
N PRO A 167 13.30 -9.58 -8.84
CA PRO A 167 14.04 -10.85 -8.87
C PRO A 167 13.21 -12.00 -9.48
N ARG A 168 13.89 -12.95 -10.11
CA ARG A 168 13.23 -14.09 -10.79
C ARG A 168 12.34 -14.91 -9.85
N ASP A 169 12.72 -15.06 -8.60
CA ASP A 169 11.93 -15.75 -7.55
C ASP A 169 10.71 -14.96 -7.05
N ILE A 170 10.56 -13.71 -7.50
CA ILE A 170 9.34 -12.89 -7.34
C ILE A 170 8.51 -12.92 -8.63
N GLN A 171 9.17 -12.85 -9.79
CA GLN A 171 8.49 -12.92 -11.09
C GLN A 171 7.85 -14.30 -11.34
N ASN A 172 8.50 -15.36 -10.90
CA ASN A 172 8.04 -16.74 -11.04
C ASN A 172 8.44 -17.53 -9.81
N TRP A 173 7.55 -17.56 -8.81
CA TRP A 173 7.75 -18.31 -7.59
C TRP A 173 7.05 -19.66 -7.64
N GLN A 174 7.62 -20.62 -6.91
CA GLN A 174 7.04 -21.92 -6.65
C GLN A 174 7.19 -22.24 -5.17
N VAL A 175 6.13 -22.78 -4.56
CA VAL A 175 6.14 -23.25 -3.18
C VAL A 175 5.39 -24.58 -3.08
N SER A 176 5.92 -25.47 -2.25
CA SER A 176 5.30 -26.75 -1.92
C SER A 176 4.79 -26.70 -0.49
N ILE A 177 3.48 -26.93 -0.29
CA ILE A 177 2.80 -26.83 1.00
C ILE A 177 2.13 -28.16 1.31
N GLY A 178 2.42 -28.72 2.49
CA GLY A 178 1.83 -29.98 2.95
C GLY A 178 0.35 -29.87 3.22
N ARG A 179 -0.41 -30.95 3.03
CA ARG A 179 -1.85 -30.98 3.33
C ARG A 179 -2.14 -30.72 4.79
N GLU A 180 -1.35 -31.30 5.68
CA GLU A 180 -1.45 -31.07 7.13
C GLU A 180 -1.19 -29.59 7.49
N GLU A 181 -0.20 -28.97 6.87
CA GLU A 181 0.11 -27.57 7.06
C GLU A 181 -1.06 -26.68 6.63
N ILE A 182 -1.71 -27.00 5.49
CA ILE A 182 -2.89 -26.31 5.04
C ILE A 182 -4.05 -26.50 6.03
N ALA A 183 -4.28 -27.72 6.52
CA ALA A 183 -5.33 -28.01 7.50
C ALA A 183 -5.14 -27.20 8.78
N VAL A 184 -3.91 -27.17 9.35
CA VAL A 184 -3.55 -26.38 10.54
C VAL A 184 -3.74 -24.88 10.31
N ALA A 185 -3.38 -24.38 9.12
CA ALA A 185 -3.58 -22.97 8.78
C ALA A 185 -5.08 -22.60 8.73
N LEU A 186 -5.92 -23.49 8.23
CA LEU A 186 -7.37 -23.29 8.11
C LEU A 186 -8.12 -23.47 9.43
N GLU A 187 -7.59 -24.23 10.39
CA GLU A 187 -8.16 -24.30 11.75
C GLU A 187 -8.21 -22.91 12.41
N LYS A 188 -7.28 -22.02 12.09
CA LYS A 188 -7.30 -20.62 12.55
C LYS A 188 -8.50 -19.83 12.03
N ALA A 189 -9.14 -20.30 10.94
CA ALA A 189 -10.37 -19.75 10.41
C ALA A 189 -11.64 -20.36 11.06
N GLY A 190 -11.45 -21.16 12.13
CA GLY A 190 -12.56 -21.73 12.93
C GLY A 190 -13.14 -23.03 12.37
N GLU A 191 -12.50 -23.66 11.40
CA GLU A 191 -12.96 -24.96 10.85
C GLU A 191 -11.92 -26.05 11.01
N ARG A 192 -12.28 -27.10 11.75
CA ARG A 192 -11.41 -28.28 11.94
C ARG A 192 -11.47 -29.12 10.67
N MET A 193 -10.35 -29.20 9.97
CA MET A 193 -10.18 -30.00 8.75
C MET A 193 -9.11 -31.05 8.97
N THR A 194 -9.43 -32.32 8.80
CA THR A 194 -8.46 -33.39 9.08
C THR A 194 -7.77 -33.91 7.82
N GLN A 195 -8.43 -33.91 6.67
CA GLN A 195 -7.87 -34.42 5.41
C GLN A 195 -8.18 -33.51 4.25
N ILE A 196 -7.20 -32.72 3.80
CA ILE A 196 -7.32 -31.93 2.58
C ILE A 196 -7.19 -32.85 1.37
N LYS A 197 -8.25 -32.93 0.55
CA LYS A 197 -8.30 -33.77 -0.66
C LYS A 197 -7.90 -33.03 -1.92
N ASP A 198 -8.35 -31.78 -2.04
CA ASP A 198 -8.13 -30.98 -3.25
C ASP A 198 -8.23 -29.47 -2.96
N ILE A 199 -7.70 -28.64 -3.85
CA ILE A 199 -7.82 -27.19 -3.83
C ILE A 199 -8.22 -26.74 -5.23
N LYS A 200 -9.35 -26.02 -5.35
CA LYS A 200 -9.90 -25.55 -6.63
C LYS A 200 -10.05 -24.04 -6.66
N VAL A 201 -9.54 -23.43 -7.70
CA VAL A 201 -9.81 -22.02 -8.00
C VAL A 201 -11.22 -21.93 -8.58
N LEU A 202 -12.09 -21.17 -7.91
CA LEU A 202 -13.49 -20.97 -8.33
C LEU A 202 -13.65 -19.73 -9.19
N LYS A 203 -12.94 -18.64 -8.86
CA LYS A 203 -13.07 -17.37 -9.55
C LYS A 203 -11.75 -16.59 -9.57
N ARG A 204 -11.48 -15.93 -10.70
CA ARG A 204 -10.37 -14.97 -10.87
C ARG A 204 -10.91 -13.61 -11.29
N ASP A 205 -10.17 -12.55 -10.99
CA ASP A 205 -10.41 -11.23 -11.57
C ASP A 205 -9.76 -11.10 -12.98
N SER A 206 -9.93 -9.93 -13.60
CA SER A 206 -9.33 -9.63 -14.90
C SER A 206 -7.80 -9.61 -14.91
N THR A 207 -7.16 -9.51 -13.74
CA THR A 207 -5.70 -9.54 -13.58
C THR A 207 -5.15 -10.96 -13.41
N GLY A 208 -6.03 -11.96 -13.35
CA GLY A 208 -5.68 -13.36 -13.10
C GLY A 208 -5.56 -13.73 -11.61
N ARG A 209 -5.75 -12.77 -10.68
CA ARG A 209 -5.70 -13.05 -9.24
C ARG A 209 -6.90 -13.85 -8.80
N ILE A 210 -6.69 -14.73 -7.84
CA ILE A 210 -7.77 -15.54 -7.26
C ILE A 210 -8.67 -14.65 -6.40
N ILE A 211 -9.95 -14.55 -6.79
CA ILE A 211 -11.01 -13.96 -5.96
C ILE A 211 -11.50 -15.00 -4.96
N GLN A 212 -11.77 -16.25 -5.43
CA GLN A 212 -12.40 -17.30 -4.63
C GLN A 212 -11.73 -18.64 -4.89
N ILE A 213 -11.48 -19.39 -3.83
CA ILE A 213 -10.83 -20.68 -3.82
C ILE A 213 -11.63 -21.63 -2.90
N ALA A 214 -11.77 -22.89 -3.30
CA ALA A 214 -12.36 -23.93 -2.47
C ALA A 214 -11.28 -24.91 -2.02
N VAL A 215 -11.26 -25.19 -0.72
CA VAL A 215 -10.48 -26.28 -0.12
C VAL A 215 -11.42 -27.44 0.15
N ILE A 216 -11.20 -28.57 -0.53
CA ILE A 216 -12.01 -29.77 -0.43
C ILE A 216 -11.35 -30.70 0.60
N HIS A 217 -12.12 -31.15 1.57
CA HIS A 217 -11.69 -31.99 2.67
C HIS A 217 -12.63 -33.18 2.87
N ASP A 218 -12.36 -34.03 3.85
CA ASP A 218 -13.14 -35.25 4.11
C ASP A 218 -14.60 -35.00 4.48
N GLN A 219 -14.92 -33.85 5.07
CA GLN A 219 -16.26 -33.49 5.54
C GLN A 219 -17.01 -32.55 4.60
N GLY A 220 -16.42 -32.17 3.44
CA GLY A 220 -17.05 -31.25 2.49
C GLY A 220 -16.07 -30.31 1.79
N SER A 221 -16.45 -29.03 1.67
CA SER A 221 -15.58 -27.99 1.10
C SER A 221 -15.74 -26.67 1.83
N LYS A 222 -14.63 -25.95 1.96
CA LYS A 222 -14.59 -24.58 2.47
C LYS A 222 -14.23 -23.62 1.34
N GLU A 223 -15.11 -22.67 1.11
CA GLU A 223 -14.82 -21.55 0.21
C GLU A 223 -14.24 -20.37 0.98
N LEU A 224 -13.19 -19.76 0.41
CA LEU A 224 -12.47 -18.63 0.98
C LEU A 224 -12.19 -17.59 -0.11
N GLN A 225 -12.05 -16.34 0.29
CA GLN A 225 -11.45 -15.35 -0.60
C GLN A 225 -9.95 -15.66 -0.79
N GLY A 226 -9.42 -15.41 -1.99
CA GLY A 226 -8.02 -15.70 -2.30
C GLY A 226 -7.05 -14.98 -1.35
N ALA A 227 -7.36 -13.73 -0.97
CA ALA A 227 -6.56 -12.97 -0.01
C ALA A 227 -6.64 -13.55 1.41
N GLU A 228 -7.79 -14.05 1.85
CA GLU A 228 -7.95 -14.74 3.14
C GLU A 228 -7.15 -16.05 3.16
N PHE A 229 -7.25 -16.86 2.11
CA PHE A 229 -6.46 -18.08 1.97
C PHE A 229 -4.97 -17.79 2.05
N ARG A 230 -4.49 -16.76 1.30
CA ARG A 230 -3.10 -16.34 1.36
C ARG A 230 -2.64 -15.96 2.78
N THR A 231 -3.46 -15.20 3.50
CA THR A 231 -3.17 -14.75 4.86
C THR A 231 -3.09 -15.94 5.84
N LEU A 232 -4.00 -16.91 5.72
CA LEU A 232 -4.04 -18.10 6.56
C LEU A 232 -2.83 -19.00 6.33
N ILE A 233 -2.43 -19.21 5.07
CA ILE A 233 -1.24 -20.01 4.72
C ILE A 233 0.06 -19.33 5.17
N GLY A 234 0.07 -18.02 5.15
CA GLY A 234 1.21 -17.17 5.48
C GLY A 234 1.74 -16.42 4.25
N PRO A 235 1.79 -15.07 4.33
CA PRO A 235 2.21 -14.21 3.21
C PRO A 235 3.63 -14.45 2.71
N ASP A 236 4.52 -14.97 3.54
CA ASP A 236 5.91 -15.29 3.17
C ASP A 236 6.01 -16.59 2.36
N LYS A 237 5.09 -17.53 2.60
CA LYS A 237 5.00 -18.80 1.85
C LYS A 237 4.24 -18.58 0.55
N LEU A 238 3.01 -18.12 0.64
CA LEU A 238 2.16 -17.83 -0.52
C LEU A 238 2.31 -16.35 -0.89
N LYS A 239 3.34 -16.06 -1.72
CA LYS A 239 3.81 -14.69 -1.99
C LYS A 239 2.71 -13.75 -2.51
N SER A 240 1.75 -14.25 -3.30
CA SER A 240 0.63 -13.44 -3.85
C SER A 240 -0.60 -14.30 -4.13
N THR A 241 -1.71 -13.66 -4.45
CA THR A 241 -2.92 -14.33 -4.99
C THR A 241 -2.89 -14.50 -6.51
N LEU A 242 -1.81 -14.05 -7.19
CA LEU A 242 -1.58 -14.27 -8.62
C LEU A 242 -0.95 -15.66 -8.82
N ILE A 243 -1.70 -16.68 -8.45
CA ILE A 243 -1.33 -18.09 -8.54
C ILE A 243 -1.65 -18.58 -9.95
N LYS A 244 -0.64 -19.07 -10.68
CA LYS A 244 -0.77 -19.59 -12.05
C LYS A 244 -1.31 -21.02 -12.07
N SER A 245 -0.72 -21.90 -11.24
CA SER A 245 -1.14 -23.29 -11.10
C SER A 245 -1.15 -23.75 -9.66
N ILE A 246 -1.99 -24.76 -9.38
CA ILE A 246 -2.03 -25.53 -8.14
C ILE A 246 -2.02 -26.99 -8.56
N GLU A 247 -0.97 -27.71 -8.23
CA GLU A 247 -0.77 -29.09 -8.61
C GLU A 247 -0.70 -29.99 -7.36
N LYS A 248 -1.37 -31.12 -7.41
CA LYS A 248 -1.35 -32.12 -6.36
C LYS A 248 -0.15 -33.05 -6.56
N SER A 249 0.71 -33.17 -5.56
CA SER A 249 1.89 -34.03 -5.59
C SER A 249 2.00 -34.80 -4.25
N GLY A 250 1.53 -36.04 -4.24
CA GLY A 250 1.51 -36.88 -3.05
C GLY A 250 0.70 -36.24 -1.89
N ASP A 251 1.38 -35.96 -0.80
CA ASP A 251 0.86 -35.31 0.42
C ASP A 251 0.94 -33.77 0.41
N LYS A 252 1.31 -33.18 -0.73
CA LYS A 252 1.53 -31.75 -0.89
C LYS A 252 0.76 -31.16 -2.05
N PHE A 253 0.62 -29.83 -2.03
CA PHE A 253 0.22 -29.01 -3.18
C PHE A 253 1.39 -28.12 -3.59
N ILE A 254 1.68 -28.09 -4.89
CA ILE A 254 2.67 -27.22 -5.49
C ILE A 254 1.93 -26.02 -6.08
N PHE A 255 2.22 -24.84 -5.56
CA PHE A 255 1.69 -23.58 -6.06
C PHE A 255 2.76 -22.88 -6.88
N THR A 256 2.41 -22.39 -8.07
CA THR A 256 3.26 -21.50 -8.87
C THR A 256 2.56 -20.17 -9.07
N GLY A 257 3.30 -19.10 -9.14
CA GLY A 257 2.69 -17.77 -9.30
C GLY A 257 3.70 -16.68 -9.61
N SER A 258 3.24 -15.43 -9.57
CA SER A 258 4.08 -14.24 -9.74
C SER A 258 3.64 -13.09 -8.83
N GLY A 259 4.56 -12.12 -8.64
CA GLY A 259 4.37 -11.01 -7.73
C GLY A 259 4.61 -11.37 -6.27
N TYR A 260 4.67 -10.34 -5.40
CA TYR A 260 4.82 -10.50 -3.96
C TYR A 260 4.07 -9.38 -3.23
N GLY A 261 3.10 -9.77 -2.43
CA GLY A 261 2.20 -8.91 -1.70
C GLY A 261 0.76 -9.00 -2.19
N HIS A 262 -0.09 -8.12 -1.68
CA HIS A 262 -1.53 -8.10 -1.96
C HIS A 262 -1.89 -7.54 -3.35
N GLY A 263 -0.99 -6.81 -4.00
CA GLY A 263 -1.19 -6.28 -5.35
C GLY A 263 -2.05 -5.01 -5.44
N VAL A 264 -2.35 -4.33 -4.34
CA VAL A 264 -3.18 -3.11 -4.31
C VAL A 264 -2.32 -1.87 -4.14
N GLY A 265 -2.60 -0.80 -4.88
CA GLY A 265 -1.86 0.46 -4.79
C GLY A 265 -0.45 0.36 -5.37
N MET A 266 0.55 1.00 -4.75
CA MET A 266 1.88 1.13 -5.31
C MET A 266 2.70 -0.17 -5.24
N SER A 267 3.19 -0.64 -6.40
CA SER A 267 4.23 -1.68 -6.47
C SER A 267 5.61 -1.05 -6.25
N GLN A 268 6.37 -1.58 -5.30
CA GLN A 268 7.72 -1.09 -5.03
C GLN A 268 8.66 -1.34 -6.21
N TRP A 269 8.63 -2.53 -6.84
CA TRP A 269 9.43 -2.82 -8.03
C TRP A 269 9.00 -2.00 -9.24
N GLY A 270 7.71 -1.72 -9.39
CA GLY A 270 7.23 -0.79 -10.40
C GLY A 270 7.68 0.64 -10.12
N ALA A 271 7.63 1.11 -8.86
CA ALA A 271 8.19 2.40 -8.46
C ALA A 271 9.70 2.49 -8.75
N TYR A 272 10.46 1.41 -8.50
CA TYR A 272 11.87 1.31 -8.87
C TYR A 272 12.07 1.57 -10.36
N LYS A 273 11.32 0.89 -11.22
CA LYS A 273 11.43 1.01 -12.68
C LYS A 273 11.06 2.42 -13.15
N LEU A 274 9.92 2.94 -12.72
CA LEU A 274 9.48 4.30 -13.04
C LEU A 274 10.50 5.36 -12.61
N ALA A 275 11.10 5.21 -11.42
CA ALA A 275 12.16 6.11 -10.97
C ALA A 275 13.44 6.00 -11.83
N LYS A 276 13.80 4.80 -12.32
CA LYS A 276 14.90 4.61 -13.27
C LYS A 276 14.62 5.26 -14.63
N GLU A 277 13.36 5.40 -15.01
CA GLU A 277 12.90 6.10 -16.20
C GLU A 277 12.78 7.62 -16.00
N GLY A 278 13.16 8.13 -14.82
CA GLY A 278 13.21 9.56 -14.50
C GLY A 278 11.91 10.14 -13.97
N LYS A 279 10.92 9.32 -13.62
CA LYS A 279 9.66 9.79 -13.02
C LYS A 279 9.90 10.42 -11.66
N THR A 280 9.20 11.52 -11.37
CA THR A 280 9.20 12.18 -10.06
C THR A 280 8.45 11.33 -9.02
N PRO A 281 8.67 11.57 -7.71
CA PRO A 281 7.92 10.86 -6.66
C PRO A 281 6.40 11.00 -6.81
N GLU A 282 5.90 12.19 -7.15
CA GLU A 282 4.49 12.47 -7.35
C GLU A 282 3.94 11.76 -8.59
N GLU A 283 4.69 11.73 -9.71
CA GLU A 283 4.32 10.97 -10.91
C GLU A 283 4.22 9.48 -10.61
N ILE A 284 5.12 8.93 -9.79
CA ILE A 284 5.10 7.52 -9.36
C ILE A 284 3.86 7.23 -8.53
N VAL A 285 3.54 8.07 -7.54
CA VAL A 285 2.33 7.91 -6.72
C VAL A 285 1.07 8.01 -7.60
N ASN A 286 0.98 9.02 -8.46
CA ASN A 286 -0.16 9.25 -9.35
C ASN A 286 -0.32 8.15 -10.43
N TYR A 287 0.75 7.41 -10.75
CA TYR A 287 0.67 6.24 -11.62
C TYR A 287 -0.20 5.13 -11.02
N TYR A 288 -0.15 4.94 -9.70
CA TYR A 288 -0.87 3.88 -9.00
C TYR A 288 -2.20 4.31 -8.38
N PHE A 289 -2.37 5.59 -8.12
CA PHE A 289 -3.58 6.12 -7.48
C PHE A 289 -4.24 7.19 -8.35
N LYS A 290 -5.50 6.97 -8.68
CA LYS A 290 -6.26 7.84 -9.57
C LYS A 290 -6.77 9.08 -8.83
N ASP A 291 -6.67 10.25 -9.47
CA ASP A 291 -7.25 11.52 -9.01
C ASP A 291 -6.81 11.93 -7.59
N VAL A 292 -5.61 11.48 -7.17
CA VAL A 292 -5.03 11.91 -5.89
C VAL A 292 -4.22 13.19 -6.05
N LYS A 293 -4.18 13.98 -4.98
CA LYS A 293 -3.34 15.19 -4.88
C LYS A 293 -2.24 14.93 -3.85
N ILE A 294 -1.02 15.32 -4.21
CA ILE A 294 0.07 15.40 -3.24
C ILE A 294 0.01 16.78 -2.61
N VAL A 295 -0.16 16.81 -1.29
CA VAL A 295 -0.26 18.06 -0.52
C VAL A 295 0.78 18.06 0.59
N LYS A 296 1.38 19.24 0.82
CA LYS A 296 2.35 19.43 1.89
C LYS A 296 1.65 19.88 3.16
N LYS A 297 1.86 19.16 4.27
CA LYS A 297 1.22 19.42 5.57
C LYS A 297 2.12 20.20 6.53
N TRP A 298 3.46 20.07 6.42
CA TRP A 298 4.48 20.80 7.19
C TRP A 298 5.76 20.98 6.39
N ASP A 299 6.61 21.90 6.82
CA ASP A 299 7.96 22.15 6.26
C ASP A 299 9.07 21.37 6.94
#